data_7808a1b777e8c0cf769619f9e02d5253
#
_entry.id   7808a1b777e8c0cf769619f9e02d5253
#
_cell.length_a   1.000
_cell.length_b   1.000
_cell.length_c   1.000
_cell.angle_alpha   90.00
_cell.angle_beta   90.00
_cell.angle_gamma   90.00
#
_symmetry.space_group_name_H-M   'P 1'
#
loop_
_entity.id
_entity.type
_entity.pdbx_description
1 polymer ?
#
loop_
_entity_poly.entity_id
_entity_poly.type
_entity_poly.pdbx_seq_one_letter_code
_entity_poly.pdbx_strand_id
1 'polypeptide(L)'
;VMGDMDYTPLIRKIKELPMITEVMQPDYYPIVSQLTAIGQFDNWEGLDIPIDTPVPVKLFLGKEDFFRFYDITLLAGEWLDDLSTYEDIIINESLARRMGWSPQEAIGKHIIQSYITYTIVGVVKDCHYGAPTLPIPHTGFLVGEQMGLMQRSAGILFKYKEGTWNECRKALEHLYQTECSPENILRLNSEH
;
A
#
# COMPACT_ATOMS: atom_id res chain seq x y z
N VAL A 1 -16.81 18.61 -2.84
CA VAL A 1 -16.70 17.71 -1.69
C VAL A 1 -17.28 16.39 -2.17
N MET A 2 -16.43 15.42 -2.54
CA MET A 2 -16.86 14.04 -2.78
C MET A 2 -17.11 13.46 -1.39
N GLY A 3 -18.38 13.20 -1.06
CA GLY A 3 -18.76 12.55 0.18
C GLY A 3 -18.14 11.15 0.29
N ASP A 4 -17.85 10.71 1.50
CA ASP A 4 -17.40 9.36 1.79
C ASP A 4 -18.48 8.37 1.30
N MET A 5 -18.29 7.82 0.10
CA MET A 5 -19.18 6.80 -0.44
C MET A 5 -18.89 5.48 0.29
N ASP A 6 -19.91 4.92 0.95
CA ASP A 6 -19.81 3.59 1.55
C ASP A 6 -19.81 2.53 0.44
N TYR A 7 -18.64 1.94 0.18
CA TYR A 7 -18.47 0.86 -0.80
C TYR A 7 -18.76 -0.53 -0.23
N THR A 8 -19.11 -0.65 1.04
CA THR A 8 -19.34 -1.95 1.71
C THR A 8 -20.39 -2.81 0.98
N PRO A 9 -21.55 -2.28 0.52
CA PRO A 9 -22.54 -3.08 -0.22
C PRO A 9 -21.98 -3.58 -1.56
N LEU A 10 -21.25 -2.74 -2.27
CA LEU A 10 -20.64 -3.10 -3.56
C LEU A 10 -19.55 -4.17 -3.37
N ILE A 11 -18.69 -4.02 -2.39
CA ILE A 11 -17.63 -4.99 -2.04
C ILE A 11 -18.25 -6.36 -1.73
N ARG A 12 -19.36 -6.39 -0.96
CA ARG A 12 -20.06 -7.65 -0.67
C ARG A 12 -20.53 -8.34 -1.95
N LYS A 13 -21.17 -7.61 -2.87
CA LYS A 13 -21.63 -8.16 -4.14
C LYS A 13 -20.50 -8.61 -5.06
N ILE A 14 -19.38 -7.89 -5.08
CA ILE A 14 -18.18 -8.31 -5.81
C ILE A 14 -17.64 -9.63 -5.25
N LYS A 15 -17.60 -9.78 -3.92
CA LYS A 15 -17.17 -11.03 -3.26
C LYS A 15 -18.06 -12.24 -3.58
N GLU A 16 -19.32 -12.02 -3.92
CA GLU A 16 -20.27 -13.09 -4.29
C GLU A 16 -20.08 -13.59 -5.74
N LEU A 17 -19.31 -12.87 -6.57
CA LEU A 17 -19.04 -13.30 -7.95
C LEU A 17 -18.12 -14.53 -7.97
N PRO A 18 -18.51 -15.63 -8.66
CA PRO A 18 -17.79 -16.91 -8.57
C PRO A 18 -16.37 -16.87 -9.17
N MET A 19 -16.07 -15.89 -10.01
CA MET A 19 -14.74 -15.70 -10.58
C MET A 19 -13.84 -14.86 -9.70
N ILE A 20 -14.35 -14.15 -8.70
CA ILE A 20 -13.56 -13.33 -7.78
C ILE A 20 -12.97 -14.23 -6.69
N THR A 21 -11.68 -14.08 -6.42
CA THR A 21 -10.96 -14.85 -5.39
C THR A 21 -10.63 -14.03 -4.16
N GLU A 22 -10.41 -12.73 -4.33
CA GLU A 22 -10.09 -11.83 -3.23
C GLU A 22 -10.54 -10.41 -3.57
N VAL A 23 -10.97 -9.64 -2.58
CA VAL A 23 -11.35 -8.24 -2.71
C VAL A 23 -10.77 -7.46 -1.55
N MET A 24 -10.16 -6.33 -1.86
CA MET A 24 -9.63 -5.37 -0.89
C MET A 24 -10.09 -3.95 -1.28
N GLN A 25 -10.49 -3.18 -0.27
CA GLN A 25 -10.61 -1.74 -0.39
C GLN A 25 -9.38 -1.14 0.30
N PRO A 26 -8.42 -0.62 -0.46
CA PRO A 26 -7.25 -0.01 0.16
C PRO A 26 -7.64 1.31 0.82
N ASP A 27 -7.14 1.57 2.01
CA ASP A 27 -7.30 2.88 2.67
C ASP A 27 -6.66 4.00 1.85
N TYR A 28 -5.66 3.64 1.03
CA TYR A 28 -4.87 4.54 0.20
C TYR A 28 -4.70 4.01 -1.22
N TYR A 29 -4.11 4.83 -2.10
CA TYR A 29 -3.88 4.44 -3.49
C TYR A 29 -3.09 3.14 -3.61
N PRO A 30 -3.53 2.22 -4.49
CA PRO A 30 -2.85 0.95 -4.70
C PRO A 30 -1.44 1.16 -5.30
N ILE A 31 -0.56 0.17 -5.10
CA ILE A 31 0.82 0.17 -5.64
C ILE A 31 0.87 0.49 -7.15
N VAL A 32 -0.12 0.03 -7.90
CA VAL A 32 -0.21 0.28 -9.35
C VAL A 32 -0.58 1.72 -9.71
N SER A 33 -1.09 2.52 -8.76
CA SER A 33 -1.24 3.94 -8.99
C SER A 33 0.15 4.57 -8.95
N GLN A 34 0.51 5.38 -9.91
CA GLN A 34 1.79 6.09 -9.92
C GLN A 34 1.88 7.21 -8.86
N LEU A 35 0.87 7.32 -7.99
CA LEU A 35 0.77 8.31 -6.92
C LEU A 35 1.49 7.80 -5.66
N THR A 36 2.79 7.56 -5.77
CA THR A 36 3.63 7.23 -4.63
C THR A 36 4.46 8.45 -4.23
N ALA A 37 4.60 8.69 -2.95
CA ALA A 37 5.56 9.65 -2.46
C ALA A 37 6.98 9.14 -2.74
N ILE A 38 7.89 10.06 -3.07
CA ILE A 38 9.31 9.75 -3.17
C ILE A 38 9.97 10.39 -1.95
N GLY A 39 10.40 9.54 -1.01
CA GLY A 39 11.28 9.94 0.07
C GLY A 39 12.74 10.03 -0.42
N GLN A 40 13.52 10.81 0.27
CA GLN A 40 14.97 10.87 0.06
C GLN A 40 15.64 10.67 1.40
N PHE A 41 16.35 9.55 1.55
CA PHE A 41 17.06 9.21 2.78
C PHE A 41 18.56 9.46 2.58
N ASP A 42 19.13 10.32 3.37
CA ASP A 42 20.53 10.70 3.36
C ASP A 42 21.26 10.38 4.66
N ASN A 43 20.50 9.98 5.68
CA ASN A 43 21.04 9.66 6.99
C ASN A 43 20.33 8.45 7.62
N TRP A 44 21.10 7.58 8.25
CA TRP A 44 20.62 6.41 9.00
C TRP A 44 21.63 5.99 10.07
N GLU A 45 21.18 5.17 11.00
CA GLU A 45 22.02 4.69 12.10
C GLU A 45 23.30 4.00 11.60
N GLY A 46 24.42 4.38 12.17
CA GLY A 46 25.75 3.86 11.79
C GLY A 46 26.51 4.73 10.79
N LEU A 47 25.92 5.82 10.31
CA LEU A 47 26.65 6.85 9.58
C LEU A 47 27.16 7.92 10.52
N ASP A 48 28.43 8.31 10.36
CA ASP A 48 29.04 9.43 11.12
C ASP A 48 28.51 10.79 10.60
N ILE A 49 28.23 10.86 9.29
CA ILE A 49 27.70 12.05 8.61
C ILE A 49 26.68 11.61 7.54
N PRO A 50 25.68 12.43 7.23
CA PRO A 50 24.78 12.17 6.11
C PRO A 50 25.55 12.02 4.78
N ILE A 51 25.02 11.19 3.88
CA ILE A 51 25.59 11.02 2.54
C ILE A 51 25.24 12.20 1.62
N ASP A 52 26.17 12.59 0.76
CA ASP A 52 25.98 13.75 -0.16
C ASP A 52 24.86 13.55 -1.17
N THR A 53 24.62 12.29 -1.58
CA THR A 53 23.58 11.96 -2.56
C THR A 53 22.50 11.12 -1.90
N PRO A 54 21.33 11.71 -1.59
CA PRO A 54 20.23 11.00 -0.97
C PRO A 54 19.76 9.79 -1.77
N VAL A 55 19.39 8.71 -1.07
CA VAL A 55 18.82 7.51 -1.66
C VAL A 55 17.33 7.75 -1.94
N PRO A 56 16.89 7.72 -3.21
CA PRO A 56 15.48 7.83 -3.53
C PRO A 56 14.74 6.56 -3.10
N VAL A 57 13.67 6.72 -2.35
CA VAL A 57 12.84 5.64 -1.81
C VAL A 57 11.38 5.87 -2.20
N LYS A 58 10.74 4.87 -2.79
CA LYS A 58 9.29 4.89 -3.00
C LYS A 58 8.59 4.60 -1.69
N LEU A 59 7.71 5.52 -1.27
CA LEU A 59 6.93 5.37 -0.06
C LEU A 59 5.49 4.98 -0.41
N PHE A 60 5.03 3.91 0.17
CA PHE A 60 3.66 3.41 0.08
C PHE A 60 2.99 3.46 1.45
N LEU A 61 1.66 3.49 1.45
CA LEU A 61 0.88 3.33 2.66
C LEU A 61 0.20 1.97 2.64
N GLY A 62 0.25 1.26 3.75
CA GLY A 62 -0.38 -0.05 3.84
C GLY A 62 -0.17 -0.70 5.19
N LYS A 63 -1.16 -1.50 5.58
CA LYS A 63 -1.16 -2.37 6.75
C LYS A 63 -1.07 -3.84 6.31
N GLU A 64 -1.22 -4.77 7.26
CA GLU A 64 -1.06 -6.21 7.01
C GLU A 64 -1.92 -6.75 5.85
N ASP A 65 -3.17 -6.30 5.71
CA ASP A 65 -4.08 -6.70 4.64
C ASP A 65 -3.55 -6.32 3.25
N PHE A 66 -2.91 -5.14 3.13
CA PHE A 66 -2.25 -4.71 1.91
C PHE A 66 -1.09 -5.66 1.53
N PHE A 67 -0.23 -6.01 2.48
CA PHE A 67 0.89 -6.91 2.22
C PHE A 67 0.41 -8.32 1.82
N ARG A 68 -0.65 -8.80 2.47
CA ARG A 68 -1.28 -10.08 2.14
C ARG A 68 -1.90 -10.05 0.74
N PHE A 69 -2.63 -8.99 0.40
CA PHE A 69 -3.24 -8.87 -0.91
C PHE A 69 -2.23 -8.89 -2.06
N TYR A 70 -1.06 -8.28 -1.88
CA TYR A 70 0.00 -8.26 -2.89
C TYR A 70 1.00 -9.43 -2.77
N ASP A 71 0.73 -10.41 -1.91
CA ASP A 71 1.59 -11.57 -1.66
C ASP A 71 3.03 -11.17 -1.28
N ILE A 72 3.18 -10.04 -0.57
CA ILE A 72 4.47 -9.54 -0.11
C ILE A 72 4.93 -10.38 1.07
N THR A 73 6.18 -10.84 1.03
CA THR A 73 6.76 -11.72 2.06
C THR A 73 7.56 -10.92 3.08
N LEU A 74 7.24 -11.07 4.36
CA LEU A 74 8.04 -10.55 5.47
C LEU A 74 9.28 -11.42 5.67
N LEU A 75 10.47 -10.82 5.73
CA LEU A 75 11.75 -11.49 5.94
C LEU A 75 12.20 -11.40 7.41
N ALA A 76 11.86 -10.29 8.08
CA ALA A 76 12.20 -10.04 9.48
C ALA A 76 11.25 -9.02 10.08
N GLY A 77 11.10 -9.02 11.42
CA GLY A 77 10.28 -8.06 12.15
C GLY A 77 8.80 -8.37 12.12
N GLU A 78 7.97 -7.32 12.12
CA GLU A 78 6.52 -7.38 12.25
C GLU A 78 5.84 -6.56 11.14
N TRP A 79 4.54 -6.84 10.91
CA TRP A 79 3.72 -6.05 10.02
C TRP A 79 3.29 -4.73 10.67
N LEU A 80 3.04 -3.71 9.85
CA LEU A 80 2.34 -2.52 10.29
C LEU A 80 0.87 -2.86 10.56
N ASP A 81 0.37 -2.40 11.71
CA ASP A 81 -0.99 -2.63 12.19
C ASP A 81 -1.64 -1.34 12.71
N ASP A 82 -2.76 -1.46 13.42
CA ASP A 82 -3.49 -0.33 14.00
C ASP A 82 -2.78 0.32 15.21
N LEU A 83 -1.77 -0.34 15.78
CA LEU A 83 -0.96 0.19 16.88
C LEU A 83 0.31 0.88 16.38
N SER A 84 0.66 0.65 15.12
CA SER A 84 1.85 1.26 14.50
C SER A 84 1.68 2.77 14.34
N THR A 85 2.78 3.48 14.52
CA THR A 85 2.84 4.94 14.44
C THR A 85 3.37 5.41 13.08
N TYR A 86 3.27 6.71 12.80
CA TYR A 86 3.86 7.31 11.59
C TYR A 86 5.40 7.27 11.58
N GLU A 87 6.03 6.95 12.70
CA GLU A 87 7.48 6.77 12.83
C GLU A 87 7.91 5.33 12.55
N ASP A 88 6.95 4.39 12.45
CA ASP A 88 7.24 3.00 12.12
C ASP A 88 7.30 2.82 10.61
N ILE A 89 8.36 2.17 10.13
CA ILE A 89 8.56 1.90 8.71
C ILE A 89 8.90 0.42 8.46
N ILE A 90 8.27 -0.16 7.44
CA ILE A 90 8.74 -1.39 6.82
C ILE A 90 9.54 -1.01 5.58
N ILE A 91 10.70 -1.62 5.39
CA ILE A 91 11.55 -1.39 4.21
C ILE A 91 11.72 -2.68 3.40
N ASN A 92 12.10 -2.57 2.13
CA ASN A 92 12.46 -3.75 1.37
C ASN A 92 13.93 -4.14 1.57
N GLU A 93 14.27 -5.40 1.25
CA GLU A 93 15.62 -5.94 1.48
C GLU A 93 16.70 -5.18 0.68
N SER A 94 16.40 -4.63 -0.48
CA SER A 94 17.35 -3.84 -1.26
C SER A 94 17.70 -2.52 -0.57
N LEU A 95 16.74 -1.90 0.13
CA LEU A 95 17.03 -0.71 0.93
C LEU A 95 17.84 -1.05 2.18
N ALA A 96 17.50 -2.13 2.90
CA ALA A 96 18.29 -2.60 4.04
C ALA A 96 19.74 -2.88 3.61
N ARG A 97 19.94 -3.58 2.51
CA ARG A 97 21.27 -3.87 1.95
C ARG A 97 22.02 -2.59 1.54
N ARG A 98 21.32 -1.60 0.99
CA ARG A 98 21.90 -0.29 0.65
C ARG A 98 22.42 0.43 1.88
N MET A 99 21.79 0.24 3.03
CA MET A 99 22.19 0.79 4.33
C MET A 99 23.24 -0.06 5.06
N GLY A 100 23.64 -1.20 4.50
CA GLY A 100 24.65 -2.09 5.05
C GLY A 100 24.12 -3.12 6.04
N TRP A 101 22.80 -3.37 6.08
CA TRP A 101 22.19 -4.30 7.03
C TRP A 101 21.60 -5.52 6.33
N SER A 102 21.68 -6.67 7.00
CA SER A 102 20.81 -7.81 6.72
C SER A 102 19.38 -7.51 7.19
N PRO A 103 18.36 -8.27 6.73
CA PRO A 103 17.00 -8.05 7.19
C PRO A 103 16.84 -8.07 8.72
N GLN A 104 17.52 -8.98 9.40
CA GLN A 104 17.45 -9.12 10.86
C GLN A 104 18.16 -7.98 11.59
N GLU A 105 19.31 -7.53 11.07
CA GLU A 105 20.06 -6.41 11.66
C GLU A 105 19.36 -5.07 11.48
N ALA A 106 18.51 -4.93 10.47
CA ALA A 106 17.77 -3.70 10.21
C ALA A 106 16.67 -3.43 11.25
N ILE A 107 16.15 -4.47 11.91
CA ILE A 107 15.05 -4.31 12.87
C ILE A 107 15.49 -3.46 14.07
N GLY A 108 14.69 -2.45 14.40
CA GLY A 108 14.95 -1.48 15.46
C GLY A 108 15.96 -0.38 15.09
N LYS A 109 16.57 -0.45 13.89
CA LYS A 109 17.43 0.61 13.38
C LYS A 109 16.64 1.83 12.94
N HIS A 110 17.34 2.98 12.87
CA HIS A 110 16.71 4.26 12.58
C HIS A 110 17.14 4.81 11.22
N ILE A 111 16.17 5.38 10.51
CA ILE A 111 16.38 6.17 9.30
C ILE A 111 15.91 7.59 9.61
N ILE A 112 16.72 8.59 9.28
CA ILE A 112 16.42 9.98 9.54
C ILE A 112 16.10 10.67 8.22
N GLN A 113 14.95 11.33 8.16
CA GLN A 113 14.55 12.15 7.02
C GLN A 113 14.05 13.51 7.54
N SER A 114 14.82 14.55 7.30
CA SER A 114 14.49 15.90 7.79
C SER A 114 14.28 15.93 9.31
N TYR A 115 13.03 16.00 9.76
CA TYR A 115 12.66 16.06 11.19
C TYR A 115 12.09 14.75 11.74
N ILE A 116 11.92 13.76 10.87
CA ILE A 116 11.30 12.48 11.22
C ILE A 116 12.39 11.42 11.35
N THR A 117 12.37 10.72 12.46
CA THR A 117 13.18 9.52 12.69
C THR A 117 12.25 8.31 12.56
N TYR A 118 12.44 7.54 11.51
CA TYR A 118 11.72 6.28 11.32
C TYR A 118 12.43 5.15 12.03
N THR A 119 11.67 4.31 12.71
CA THR A 119 12.14 3.04 13.27
C THR A 119 11.77 1.91 12.33
N ILE A 120 12.74 1.10 11.92
CA ILE A 120 12.47 -0.06 11.05
C ILE A 120 11.85 -1.17 11.90
N VAL A 121 10.56 -1.45 11.68
CA VAL A 121 9.83 -2.51 12.38
C VAL A 121 9.75 -3.79 11.57
N GLY A 122 9.95 -3.73 10.26
CA GLY A 122 9.91 -4.90 9.39
C GLY A 122 10.76 -4.74 8.14
N VAL A 123 11.19 -5.88 7.59
CA VAL A 123 11.86 -5.95 6.29
C VAL A 123 11.14 -6.95 5.42
N VAL A 124 10.73 -6.53 4.22
CA VAL A 124 10.05 -7.36 3.24
C VAL A 124 10.96 -7.75 2.09
N LYS A 125 10.65 -8.86 1.46
CA LYS A 125 11.32 -9.31 0.25
C LYS A 125 11.12 -8.29 -0.88
N ASP A 126 12.14 -8.14 -1.72
CA ASP A 126 12.06 -7.33 -2.94
C ASP A 126 10.95 -7.85 -3.86
N CYS A 127 10.10 -6.96 -4.34
CA CYS A 127 9.08 -7.28 -5.34
C CYS A 127 8.99 -6.20 -6.41
N HIS A 128 8.52 -6.57 -7.59
CA HIS A 128 8.31 -5.64 -8.69
C HIS A 128 6.94 -4.96 -8.55
N TYR A 129 6.95 -3.64 -8.40
CA TYR A 129 5.75 -2.79 -8.39
C TYR A 129 5.42 -2.18 -9.76
N GLY A 130 6.12 -2.60 -10.80
CA GLY A 130 5.98 -2.09 -12.16
C GLY A 130 6.39 -3.12 -13.18
N ALA A 131 6.80 -2.67 -14.37
CA ALA A 131 7.26 -3.56 -15.42
C ALA A 131 8.44 -4.41 -14.93
N PRO A 132 8.45 -5.74 -15.18
CA PRO A 132 9.52 -6.64 -14.72
C PRO A 132 10.92 -6.29 -15.25
N THR A 133 10.99 -5.47 -16.29
CA THR A 133 12.24 -4.98 -16.91
C THR A 133 12.88 -3.82 -16.15
N LEU A 134 12.18 -3.20 -15.22
CA LEU A 134 12.72 -2.11 -14.42
C LEU A 134 13.41 -2.64 -13.15
N PRO A 135 14.49 -1.98 -12.69
CA PRO A 135 15.09 -2.31 -11.41
C PRO A 135 14.08 -2.22 -10.28
N ILE A 136 14.20 -3.10 -9.29
CA ILE A 136 13.40 -3.02 -8.08
C ILE A 136 13.79 -1.76 -7.31
N PRO A 137 12.87 -0.82 -7.06
CA PRO A 137 13.18 0.40 -6.35
C PRO A 137 13.41 0.13 -4.86
N HIS A 138 14.21 0.96 -4.21
CA HIS A 138 14.20 1.06 -2.77
C HIS A 138 12.81 1.50 -2.31
N THR A 139 12.24 0.79 -1.36
CA THR A 139 10.83 0.96 -0.98
C THR A 139 10.68 0.99 0.54
N GLY A 140 9.82 1.89 1.00
CA GLY A 140 9.35 1.96 2.37
C GLY A 140 7.81 1.93 2.43
N PHE A 141 7.27 1.36 3.49
CA PHE A 141 5.84 1.31 3.78
C PHE A 141 5.58 1.96 5.12
N LEU A 142 4.54 2.77 5.19
CA LEU A 142 4.16 3.59 6.34
C LEU A 142 2.68 3.41 6.65
N VAL A 143 2.28 3.76 7.87
CA VAL A 143 0.86 3.91 8.25
C VAL A 143 0.42 5.34 7.95
N GLY A 144 -0.71 5.49 7.26
CA GLY A 144 -1.05 6.77 6.62
C GLY A 144 -1.93 7.73 7.39
N GLU A 145 -2.51 7.37 8.52
CA GLU A 145 -3.54 8.17 9.17
C GLU A 145 -3.08 9.56 9.64
N GLN A 146 -1.78 9.75 9.86
CA GLN A 146 -1.25 10.99 10.43
C GLN A 146 -0.57 11.93 9.42
N MET A 147 -0.33 11.48 8.19
CA MET A 147 0.40 12.32 7.23
C MET A 147 -0.45 13.37 6.50
N GLY A 148 -1.77 13.41 6.68
CA GLY A 148 -2.66 14.48 6.17
C GLY A 148 -2.60 14.76 4.66
N LEU A 149 -1.70 14.10 3.94
CA LEU A 149 -1.33 14.40 2.56
C LEU A 149 -1.89 13.43 1.53
N MET A 150 -2.51 12.32 1.95
CA MET A 150 -2.97 11.32 1.00
C MET A 150 -4.48 11.15 1.06
N GLN A 151 -5.12 11.39 -0.06
CA GLN A 151 -6.55 11.14 -0.25
C GLN A 151 -6.81 9.63 -0.11
N ARG A 152 -7.87 9.27 0.60
CA ARG A 152 -8.39 7.91 0.64
C ARG A 152 -8.62 7.40 -0.77
N SER A 153 -8.27 6.17 -1.04
CA SER A 153 -8.53 5.53 -2.33
C SER A 153 -10.03 5.36 -2.53
N ALA A 154 -10.52 5.86 -3.66
CA ALA A 154 -11.89 5.58 -4.10
C ALA A 154 -11.98 4.28 -4.91
N GLY A 155 -10.98 3.40 -4.83
CA GLY A 155 -10.89 2.19 -5.63
C GLY A 155 -11.18 0.92 -4.84
N ILE A 156 -11.64 -0.10 -5.54
CA ILE A 156 -11.75 -1.47 -5.04
C ILE A 156 -10.77 -2.31 -5.86
N LEU A 157 -9.91 -3.06 -5.17
CA LEU A 157 -8.99 -4.01 -5.79
C LEU A 157 -9.58 -5.42 -5.67
N PHE A 158 -9.38 -6.24 -6.67
CA PHE A 158 -9.82 -7.64 -6.62
C PHE A 158 -8.87 -8.53 -7.41
N LYS A 159 -8.75 -9.76 -6.95
CA LYS A 159 -8.13 -10.86 -7.70
C LYS A 159 -9.23 -11.71 -8.32
N TYR A 160 -8.98 -12.25 -9.50
CA TYR A 160 -9.95 -13.10 -10.21
C TYR A 160 -9.25 -14.34 -10.76
N LYS A 161 -10.03 -15.40 -11.04
CA LYS A 161 -9.53 -16.65 -11.61
C LYS A 161 -8.97 -16.43 -13.00
N GLU A 162 -7.83 -17.01 -13.28
CA GLU A 162 -7.20 -16.95 -14.59
C GLU A 162 -8.17 -17.37 -15.70
N GLY A 163 -8.13 -16.67 -16.82
CA GLY A 163 -8.99 -16.92 -17.99
C GLY A 163 -10.42 -16.37 -17.89
N THR A 164 -10.87 -15.88 -16.72
CA THR A 164 -12.25 -15.41 -16.53
C THR A 164 -12.42 -13.89 -16.68
N TRP A 165 -11.43 -13.17 -17.17
CA TRP A 165 -11.46 -11.70 -17.24
C TRP A 165 -12.71 -11.14 -17.96
N ASN A 166 -13.08 -11.71 -19.11
CA ASN A 166 -14.21 -11.20 -19.89
C ASN A 166 -15.55 -11.35 -19.15
N GLU A 167 -15.73 -12.45 -18.39
CA GLU A 167 -16.92 -12.67 -17.57
C GLU A 167 -16.91 -11.74 -16.36
N CYS A 168 -15.76 -11.63 -15.71
CA CYS A 168 -15.53 -10.75 -14.58
C CYS A 168 -15.86 -9.28 -14.95
N ARG A 169 -15.31 -8.80 -16.07
CA ARG A 169 -15.54 -7.43 -16.55
C ARG A 169 -17.03 -7.15 -16.78
N LYS A 170 -17.75 -8.06 -17.46
CA LYS A 170 -19.19 -7.90 -17.72
C LYS A 170 -20.00 -7.87 -16.43
N ALA A 171 -19.68 -8.75 -15.48
CA ALA A 171 -20.37 -8.79 -14.19
C ALA A 171 -20.12 -7.51 -13.38
N LEU A 172 -18.89 -7.00 -13.36
CA LEU A 172 -18.54 -5.75 -12.70
C LEU A 172 -19.18 -4.53 -13.36
N GLU A 173 -19.19 -4.46 -14.70
CA GLU A 173 -19.90 -3.40 -15.43
C GLU A 173 -21.39 -3.39 -15.08
N HIS A 174 -22.01 -4.56 -15.01
CA HIS A 174 -23.42 -4.69 -14.62
C HIS A 174 -23.65 -4.25 -13.17
N LEU A 175 -22.81 -4.70 -12.23
CA LEU A 175 -22.88 -4.26 -10.83
C LEU A 175 -22.70 -2.74 -10.70
N TYR A 176 -21.74 -2.17 -11.40
CA TYR A 176 -21.51 -0.73 -11.37
C TYR A 176 -22.74 0.05 -11.88
N GLN A 177 -23.34 -0.38 -12.98
CA GLN A 177 -24.53 0.25 -13.54
C GLN A 177 -25.75 0.16 -12.62
N THR A 178 -25.88 -0.96 -11.89
CA THR A 178 -27.03 -1.18 -10.99
C THR A 178 -26.87 -0.55 -9.63
N GLU A 179 -25.66 -0.54 -9.08
CA GLU A 179 -25.41 -0.07 -7.71
C GLU A 179 -24.91 1.38 -7.64
N CYS A 180 -24.13 1.81 -8.64
CA CYS A 180 -23.51 3.15 -8.68
C CYS A 180 -24.25 4.10 -9.65
N SER A 181 -25.51 3.82 -10.00
CA SER A 181 -26.31 4.79 -10.75
C SER A 181 -26.53 6.06 -9.91
N PRO A 182 -26.65 7.27 -10.53
CA PRO A 182 -26.92 8.50 -9.80
C PRO A 182 -28.12 8.43 -8.86
N GLU A 183 -29.14 7.65 -9.21
CA GLU A 183 -30.33 7.43 -8.40
C GLU A 183 -30.06 6.57 -7.16
N ASN A 184 -29.20 5.57 -7.27
CA ASN A 184 -28.82 4.70 -6.15
C ASN A 184 -27.80 5.37 -5.21
N ILE A 185 -26.92 6.20 -5.73
CA ILE A 185 -26.00 7.01 -4.93
C ILE A 185 -26.79 7.99 -4.02
N LEU A 186 -27.87 8.61 -4.55
CA LEU A 186 -28.75 9.47 -3.77
C LEU A 186 -29.53 8.71 -2.68
N ARG A 187 -29.88 7.45 -2.94
CA ARG A 187 -30.58 6.58 -1.97
C ARG A 187 -29.68 6.17 -0.80
N LEU A 188 -28.44 5.80 -1.06
CA LEU A 188 -27.44 5.43 -0.04
C LEU A 188 -27.11 6.61 0.88
N ASN A 189 -27.16 7.84 0.38
CA ASN A 189 -26.94 9.06 1.18
C ASN A 189 -28.18 9.53 1.96
N SER A 190 -29.36 8.96 1.72
CA SER A 190 -30.63 9.32 2.39
C SER A 190 -31.03 8.36 3.51
N GLU A 191 -30.32 7.25 3.69
CA GLU A 191 -30.59 6.23 4.72
C GLU A 191 -29.68 6.37 5.98
N HIS A 192 -28.98 7.52 6.10
CA HIS A 192 -28.16 7.86 7.29
C HIS A 192 -28.65 9.15 7.95
#